data_bf21078f53983fc2df6966b0a6c00724
#
_entry.id   bf21078f53983fc2df6966b0a6c00724
#
_cell.length_a   1.000
_cell.length_b   1.000
_cell.length_c   1.000
_cell.angle_alpha   90.00
_cell.angle_beta   90.00
_cell.angle_gamma   90.00
#
_symmetry.space_group_name_H-M   'P 1'
#
loop_
_entity.id
_entity.type
_entity.pdbx_description
1 polymer ?
#
loop_
_entity_poly.entity_id
_entity_poly.type
_entity_poly.pdbx_seq_one_letter_code
_entity_poly.pdbx_strand_id
1 'polypeptide(L)'
;QLQFIIEGFPEIGPATAKKLMAEVKLQIMGGAANPAPPIGPALGQHGVNIAGFCKEFNDKTKDKKGEVVPVVISIYEDRSFSFIMKIAPVAELIKKAANITKGSGKPLQEKVGKITKAQVKEIAEKKMPDLNCNSVEAAEKMVEGTARQMGVTVV
;
A
#
# COMPACT_ATOMS: atom_id res chain seq x y z
N GLN A 1 -11.64 29.88 -15.80
CA GLN A 1 -10.73 29.76 -14.61
C GLN A 1 -10.89 28.43 -13.85
N LEU A 2 -11.90 27.64 -14.15
CA LEU A 2 -12.08 26.30 -13.56
C LEU A 2 -11.34 25.20 -14.30
N GLN A 3 -10.72 25.48 -15.43
CA GLN A 3 -9.94 24.50 -16.22
C GLN A 3 -8.55 24.19 -15.65
N PHE A 4 -7.99 25.06 -14.83
CA PHE A 4 -6.64 24.87 -14.27
C PHE A 4 -6.53 23.85 -13.14
N ILE A 5 -7.64 23.39 -12.58
CA ILE A 5 -7.66 22.42 -11.46
C ILE A 5 -7.70 20.96 -11.97
N ILE A 6 -7.91 20.75 -13.26
CA ILE A 6 -8.11 19.42 -13.84
C ILE A 6 -6.81 18.84 -14.46
N GLU A 7 -5.78 19.65 -14.67
CA GLU A 7 -4.53 19.19 -15.31
C GLU A 7 -3.53 18.48 -14.41
N GLY A 8 -3.86 18.24 -13.16
CA GLY A 8 -2.95 17.56 -12.21
C GLY A 8 -3.43 16.21 -11.70
N PHE A 9 -4.59 15.75 -12.09
CA PHE A 9 -5.05 14.40 -11.73
C PHE A 9 -4.69 13.42 -12.84
N PRO A 10 -3.98 12.31 -12.51
CA PRO A 10 -3.84 11.22 -13.47
C PRO A 10 -5.26 10.83 -13.89
N GLU A 11 -5.46 10.75 -15.18
CA GLU A 11 -6.73 10.40 -15.78
C GLU A 11 -7.38 9.23 -15.04
N ILE A 12 -8.30 9.56 -14.17
CA ILE A 12 -9.35 8.65 -13.81
C ILE A 12 -10.13 8.53 -15.12
N GLY A 13 -9.86 7.48 -15.88
CA GLY A 13 -10.57 7.20 -17.11
C GLY A 13 -12.07 7.38 -16.90
N PRO A 14 -12.87 7.54 -17.95
CA PRO A 14 -14.27 7.95 -17.87
C PRO A 14 -15.14 6.92 -17.15
N ALA A 15 -14.87 6.76 -15.87
CA ALA A 15 -15.76 6.14 -14.90
C ALA A 15 -16.79 7.19 -14.48
N THR A 16 -17.29 7.89 -15.48
CA THR A 16 -18.33 8.88 -15.35
C THR A 16 -19.57 8.26 -14.77
N ALA A 17 -19.96 8.77 -13.60
CA ALA A 17 -21.27 8.60 -12.98
C ALA A 17 -21.68 7.15 -12.58
N LYS A 18 -20.76 6.23 -12.46
CA LYS A 18 -21.05 4.94 -11.84
C LYS A 18 -21.13 5.13 -10.34
N LYS A 19 -22.26 4.78 -9.78
CA LYS A 19 -22.50 4.89 -8.35
C LYS A 19 -21.59 3.91 -7.60
N LEU A 20 -20.76 4.41 -6.72
CA LEU A 20 -19.89 3.58 -5.88
C LEU A 20 -20.76 2.77 -4.92
N MET A 21 -20.63 1.45 -4.98
CA MET A 21 -21.38 0.53 -4.13
C MET A 21 -20.59 0.22 -2.86
N ALA A 22 -19.32 -0.07 -3.00
CA ALA A 22 -18.44 -0.39 -1.89
C ALA A 22 -16.97 -0.09 -2.20
N GLU A 23 -16.21 0.20 -1.16
CA GLU A 23 -14.76 0.36 -1.21
C GLU A 23 -14.11 -0.69 -0.31
N VAL A 24 -13.28 -1.53 -0.86
CA VAL A 24 -12.60 -2.62 -0.15
C VAL A 24 -11.11 -2.37 -0.15
N LYS A 25 -10.50 -2.33 1.03
CA LYS A 25 -9.05 -2.16 1.21
C LYS A 25 -8.43 -3.51 1.55
N LEU A 26 -7.51 -3.96 0.72
CA LEU A 26 -6.82 -5.23 0.89
C LEU A 26 -5.31 -5.04 0.80
N GLN A 27 -4.59 -5.95 1.44
CA GLN A 27 -3.14 -6.05 1.29
C GLN A 27 -2.84 -7.38 0.59
N ILE A 28 -2.24 -7.28 -0.58
CA ILE A 28 -2.01 -8.42 -1.46
C ILE A 28 -0.53 -8.47 -1.83
N MET A 29 0.04 -9.66 -1.87
CA MET A 29 1.41 -9.82 -2.35
C MET A 29 1.48 -9.59 -3.86
N GLY A 30 2.41 -8.73 -4.27
CA GLY A 30 2.65 -8.43 -5.68
C GLY A 30 2.97 -9.68 -6.49
N GLY A 31 2.31 -9.84 -7.63
CA GLY A 31 2.46 -10.97 -8.53
C GLY A 31 1.92 -12.31 -8.00
N ALA A 32 1.24 -12.31 -6.85
CA ALA A 32 0.71 -13.52 -6.21
C ALA A 32 -0.77 -13.39 -5.82
N ALA A 33 -1.52 -12.52 -6.46
CA ALA A 33 -2.95 -12.43 -6.25
C ALA A 33 -3.63 -13.74 -6.67
N ASN A 34 -4.40 -14.30 -5.75
CA ASN A 34 -5.07 -15.59 -5.90
C ASN A 34 -6.53 -15.46 -5.43
N PRO A 35 -7.50 -16.17 -6.03
CA PRO A 35 -8.89 -16.20 -5.58
C PRO A 35 -9.11 -16.70 -4.15
N ALA A 36 -8.07 -17.26 -3.52
CA ALA A 36 -8.10 -17.69 -2.13
C ALA A 36 -8.27 -16.51 -1.15
N PRO A 37 -8.70 -16.75 0.10
CA PRO A 37 -8.75 -15.70 1.13
C PRO A 37 -7.42 -14.94 1.26
N PRO A 38 -7.44 -13.61 1.43
CA PRO A 38 -8.59 -12.75 1.77
C PRO A 38 -9.37 -12.19 0.56
N ILE A 39 -8.91 -12.41 -0.68
CA ILE A 39 -9.46 -11.76 -1.89
C ILE A 39 -10.84 -12.34 -2.24
N GLY A 40 -10.97 -13.66 -2.22
CA GLY A 40 -12.20 -14.36 -2.60
C GLY A 40 -13.44 -13.89 -1.84
N PRO A 41 -13.46 -14.00 -0.52
CA PRO A 41 -14.60 -13.57 0.28
C PRO A 41 -14.87 -12.06 0.17
N ALA A 42 -13.83 -11.24 0.14
CA ALA A 42 -13.96 -9.78 0.10
C ALA A 42 -14.61 -9.28 -1.21
N LEU A 43 -14.22 -9.83 -2.33
CA LEU A 43 -14.76 -9.45 -3.64
C LEU A 43 -15.99 -10.27 -4.03
N GLY A 44 -16.07 -11.51 -3.58
CA GLY A 44 -17.19 -12.41 -3.88
C GLY A 44 -18.53 -11.93 -3.35
N GLN A 45 -18.56 -11.29 -2.20
CA GLN A 45 -19.75 -10.68 -1.60
C GLN A 45 -20.39 -9.61 -2.51
N HIS A 46 -19.58 -8.96 -3.32
CA HIS A 46 -19.99 -7.88 -4.22
C HIS A 46 -20.21 -8.35 -5.66
N GLY A 47 -20.04 -9.64 -5.93
CA GLY A 47 -20.24 -10.22 -7.27
C GLY A 47 -19.22 -9.76 -8.31
N VAL A 48 -18.03 -9.34 -7.89
CA VAL A 48 -16.94 -8.91 -8.76
C VAL A 48 -16.24 -10.12 -9.38
N ASN A 49 -15.77 -9.98 -10.62
CA ASN A 49 -14.98 -11.01 -11.28
C ASN A 49 -13.57 -11.09 -10.66
N ILE A 50 -13.42 -12.00 -9.70
CA ILE A 50 -12.19 -12.22 -8.94
C ILE A 50 -11.03 -12.63 -9.86
N ALA A 51 -11.28 -13.49 -10.83
CA ALA A 51 -10.26 -13.97 -11.76
C ALA A 51 -9.71 -12.82 -12.64
N GLY A 52 -10.60 -11.94 -13.11
CA GLY A 52 -10.24 -10.74 -13.87
C GLY A 52 -9.36 -9.79 -13.02
N PHE A 53 -9.79 -9.53 -11.79
CA PHE A 53 -9.02 -8.71 -10.85
C PHE A 53 -7.61 -9.29 -10.59
N CYS A 54 -7.51 -10.57 -10.26
CA CYS A 54 -6.21 -11.21 -9.99
C CYS A 54 -5.26 -11.12 -11.18
N LYS A 55 -5.79 -11.30 -12.40
CA LYS A 55 -5.00 -11.20 -13.62
C LYS A 55 -4.45 -9.79 -13.84
N GLU A 56 -5.33 -8.79 -13.79
CA GLU A 56 -4.92 -7.38 -13.94
C GLU A 56 -3.96 -6.92 -12.85
N PHE A 57 -4.22 -7.30 -11.60
CA PHE A 57 -3.33 -6.99 -10.48
C PHE A 57 -1.96 -7.63 -10.66
N ASN A 58 -1.89 -8.91 -10.98
CA ASN A 58 -0.63 -9.61 -11.21
C ASN A 58 0.15 -8.99 -12.39
N ASP A 59 -0.55 -8.59 -13.46
CA ASP A 59 0.09 -7.93 -14.59
C ASP A 59 0.70 -6.57 -14.22
N LYS A 60 0.00 -5.78 -13.41
CA LYS A 60 0.48 -4.48 -12.93
C LYS A 60 1.54 -4.57 -11.82
N THR A 61 1.64 -5.70 -11.13
CA THR A 61 2.56 -5.90 -10.01
C THR A 61 3.71 -6.87 -10.32
N LYS A 62 3.95 -7.14 -11.59
CA LYS A 62 5.07 -8.00 -12.03
C LYS A 62 6.43 -7.53 -11.49
N ASP A 63 6.63 -6.23 -11.44
CA ASP A 63 7.87 -5.60 -10.96
C ASP A 63 7.98 -5.59 -9.42
N LYS A 64 6.89 -5.83 -8.71
CA LYS A 64 6.80 -5.78 -7.23
C LYS A 64 6.54 -7.15 -6.62
N LYS A 65 7.06 -8.20 -7.25
CA LYS A 65 6.92 -9.57 -6.74
C LYS A 65 7.51 -9.72 -5.34
N GLY A 66 6.71 -10.25 -4.42
CA GLY A 66 7.11 -10.49 -3.04
C GLY A 66 6.98 -9.27 -2.12
N GLU A 67 6.54 -8.12 -2.61
CA GLU A 67 6.19 -6.97 -1.78
C GLU A 67 4.69 -6.98 -1.46
N VAL A 68 4.35 -6.60 -0.24
CA VAL A 68 2.95 -6.40 0.13
C VAL A 68 2.48 -5.06 -0.45
N VAL A 69 1.53 -5.14 -1.37
CA VAL A 69 0.93 -3.97 -2.02
C VAL A 69 -0.46 -3.73 -1.45
N PRO A 70 -0.67 -2.59 -0.76
CA PRO A 70 -2.01 -2.19 -0.36
C PRO A 70 -2.80 -1.77 -1.60
N VAL A 71 -4.01 -2.30 -1.72
CA VAL A 71 -4.91 -2.02 -2.83
C VAL A 71 -6.24 -1.51 -2.30
N VAL A 72 -6.72 -0.44 -2.88
CA VAL A 72 -8.07 0.06 -2.64
C VAL A 72 -8.90 -0.27 -3.87
N ILE A 73 -9.89 -1.11 -3.71
CA ILE A 73 -10.76 -1.58 -4.77
C ILE A 73 -12.10 -0.88 -4.63
N SER A 74 -12.47 -0.10 -5.62
CA SER A 74 -13.77 0.54 -5.70
C SER A 74 -14.70 -0.30 -6.57
N ILE A 75 -15.81 -0.70 -6.01
CA ILE A 75 -16.80 -1.55 -6.64
C ILE A 75 -18.04 -0.71 -6.96
N TYR A 76 -18.52 -0.82 -8.18
CA TYR A 76 -19.67 -0.09 -8.68
C TYR A 76 -20.90 -0.97 -8.79
N GLU A 77 -22.08 -0.35 -8.87
CA GLU A 77 -23.38 -1.07 -9.01
C GLU A 77 -23.43 -1.99 -10.23
N ASP A 78 -22.69 -1.68 -11.28
CA ASP A 78 -22.58 -2.49 -12.50
C ASP A 78 -21.71 -3.75 -12.34
N ARG A 79 -21.25 -4.07 -11.13
CA ARG A 79 -20.27 -5.12 -10.83
C ARG A 79 -18.90 -4.90 -11.50
N SER A 80 -18.68 -3.71 -12.06
CA SER A 80 -17.37 -3.28 -12.50
C SER A 80 -16.53 -2.88 -11.29
N PHE A 81 -15.22 -2.96 -11.41
CA PHE A 81 -14.29 -2.57 -10.36
C PHE A 81 -13.22 -1.64 -10.93
N SER A 82 -12.74 -0.77 -10.10
CA SER A 82 -11.47 -0.08 -10.32
C SER A 82 -10.60 -0.27 -9.08
N PHE A 83 -9.30 -0.30 -9.26
CA PHE A 83 -8.40 -0.44 -8.13
C PHE A 83 -7.22 0.51 -8.24
N ILE A 84 -6.81 1.01 -7.08
CA ILE A 84 -5.67 1.89 -6.92
C ILE A 84 -4.66 1.15 -6.03
N MET A 85 -3.44 1.02 -6.53
CA MET A 85 -2.34 0.46 -5.77
C MET A 85 -1.65 1.58 -5.00
N LYS A 86 -1.44 1.37 -3.71
CA LYS A 86 -0.64 2.25 -2.86
C LYS A 86 0.76 1.68 -2.66
N ILE A 87 1.67 2.51 -2.19
CA ILE A 87 3.02 2.09 -1.85
C ILE A 87 2.98 1.17 -0.62
N ALA A 88 3.87 0.19 -0.58
CA ALA A 88 3.97 -0.77 0.52
C ALA A 88 3.92 -0.09 1.89
N PRO A 89 3.31 -0.72 2.91
CA PRO A 89 3.28 -0.17 4.26
C PRO A 89 4.69 0.13 4.78
N VAL A 90 4.85 1.22 5.53
CA VAL A 90 6.13 1.60 6.14
C VAL A 90 6.74 0.44 6.92
N ALA A 91 5.92 -0.32 7.64
CA ALA A 91 6.34 -1.49 8.39
C ALA A 91 7.05 -2.56 7.53
N GLU A 92 6.56 -2.81 6.32
CA GLU A 92 7.18 -3.77 5.40
C GLU A 92 8.51 -3.23 4.84
N LEU A 93 8.56 -1.94 4.53
CA LEU A 93 9.81 -1.29 4.09
C LEU A 93 10.87 -1.33 5.18
N ILE A 94 10.50 -1.10 6.44
CA ILE A 94 11.39 -1.21 7.59
C ILE A 94 11.87 -2.64 7.79
N LYS A 95 11.00 -3.63 7.71
CA LYS A 95 11.39 -5.06 7.80
C LYS A 95 12.40 -5.43 6.73
N LYS A 96 12.16 -4.98 5.50
CA LYS A 96 13.07 -5.22 4.37
C LYS A 96 14.43 -4.54 4.58
N ALA A 97 14.44 -3.29 5.05
CA ALA A 97 15.67 -2.54 5.33
C ALA A 97 16.47 -3.11 6.52
N ALA A 98 15.77 -3.55 7.56
CA ALA A 98 16.38 -4.19 8.73
C ALA A 98 16.68 -5.69 8.52
N ASN A 99 16.24 -6.26 7.40
CA ASN A 99 16.38 -7.66 7.04
C ASN A 99 15.77 -8.62 8.08
N ILE A 100 14.59 -8.26 8.60
CA ILE A 100 13.84 -9.02 9.59
C ILE A 100 12.51 -9.50 9.02
N THR A 101 12.10 -10.70 9.41
CA THR A 101 10.83 -11.30 8.97
C THR A 101 9.64 -10.83 9.79
N LYS A 102 9.86 -10.52 11.07
CA LYS A 102 8.81 -10.14 12.01
C LYS A 102 9.31 -9.06 12.97
N GLY A 103 8.44 -8.09 13.25
CA GLY A 103 8.68 -7.09 14.30
C GLY A 103 8.61 -7.69 15.71
N SER A 104 9.15 -6.97 16.71
CA SER A 104 9.11 -7.39 18.10
C SER A 104 7.69 -7.38 18.67
N GLY A 105 7.37 -8.38 19.47
CA GLY A 105 6.15 -8.38 20.29
C GLY A 105 6.28 -7.49 21.55
N LYS A 106 7.51 -7.17 21.96
CA LYS A 106 7.84 -6.30 23.09
C LYS A 106 8.88 -5.24 22.70
N PRO A 107 8.50 -4.25 21.89
CA PRO A 107 9.43 -3.33 21.23
C PRO A 107 10.28 -2.49 22.18
N LEU A 108 9.82 -2.28 23.41
CA LEU A 108 10.59 -1.55 24.42
C LEU A 108 11.69 -2.40 25.07
N GLN A 109 11.48 -3.69 25.20
CA GLN A 109 12.38 -4.63 25.87
C GLN A 109 13.29 -5.36 24.87
N GLU A 110 12.74 -5.78 23.76
CA GLU A 110 13.44 -6.58 22.76
C GLU A 110 13.64 -5.79 21.47
N LYS A 111 14.90 -5.58 21.09
CA LYS A 111 15.28 -4.99 19.81
C LYS A 111 15.58 -6.09 18.81
N VAL A 112 14.85 -6.11 17.70
CA VAL A 112 14.95 -7.17 16.68
C VAL A 112 15.80 -6.78 15.48
N GLY A 113 16.11 -5.48 15.32
CA GLY A 113 16.90 -5.01 14.20
C GLY A 113 17.43 -3.59 14.39
N LYS A 114 18.28 -3.19 13.46
CA LYS A 114 18.82 -1.82 13.36
C LYS A 114 18.69 -1.32 11.93
N ILE A 115 18.38 -0.05 11.77
CA ILE A 115 18.40 0.64 10.48
C ILE A 115 19.20 1.93 10.60
N THR A 116 19.81 2.37 9.51
CA THR A 116 20.54 3.62 9.47
C THR A 116 19.62 4.79 9.15
N LYS A 117 19.99 6.01 9.53
CA LYS A 117 19.27 7.22 9.16
C LYS A 117 19.14 7.39 7.64
N ALA A 118 20.14 6.95 6.88
CA ALA A 118 20.08 6.95 5.42
C ALA A 118 18.95 6.07 4.88
N GLN A 119 18.77 4.88 5.45
CA GLN A 119 17.65 3.98 5.09
C GLN A 119 16.29 4.56 5.49
N VAL A 120 16.20 5.20 6.66
CA VAL A 120 14.98 5.90 7.11
C VAL A 120 14.61 7.00 6.11
N LYS A 121 15.57 7.79 5.65
CA LYS A 121 15.38 8.84 4.67
C LYS A 121 14.89 8.27 3.33
N GLU A 122 15.52 7.22 2.83
CA GLU A 122 15.10 6.54 1.60
C GLU A 122 13.64 6.02 1.68
N ILE A 123 13.26 5.42 2.81
CA ILE A 123 11.88 4.96 3.05
C ILE A 123 10.92 6.15 3.10
N ALA A 124 11.31 7.23 3.77
CA ALA A 124 10.52 8.44 3.86
C ALA A 124 10.29 9.07 2.48
N GLU A 125 11.32 9.20 1.66
CA GLU A 125 11.23 9.71 0.29
C GLU A 125 10.31 8.85 -0.59
N LYS A 126 10.44 7.53 -0.53
CA LYS A 126 9.56 6.59 -1.27
C LYS A 126 8.10 6.70 -0.84
N LYS A 127 7.86 7.03 0.42
CA LYS A 127 6.50 7.11 0.99
C LYS A 127 5.88 8.50 0.92
N MET A 128 6.67 9.54 0.62
CA MET A 128 6.21 10.94 0.52
C MET A 128 4.89 11.13 -0.23
N PRO A 129 4.67 10.49 -1.40
CA PRO A 129 3.41 10.67 -2.14
C PRO A 129 2.16 10.21 -1.38
N ASP A 130 2.31 9.28 -0.44
CA ASP A 130 1.20 8.72 0.35
C ASP A 130 1.07 9.35 1.73
N LEU A 131 2.07 10.12 2.17
CA LEU A 131 2.08 10.73 3.48
C LEU A 131 1.49 12.14 3.45
N ASN A 132 0.81 12.50 4.52
CA ASN A 132 0.28 13.85 4.73
C ASN A 132 1.32 14.74 5.43
N CYS A 133 2.51 14.87 4.86
CA CYS A 133 3.56 15.72 5.36
C CYS A 133 4.17 16.57 4.25
N ASN A 134 4.61 17.76 4.60
CA ASN A 134 5.16 18.73 3.65
C ASN A 134 6.68 18.72 3.56
N SER A 135 7.36 17.95 4.42
CA SER A 135 8.81 17.87 4.44
C SER A 135 9.31 16.44 4.66
N VAL A 136 10.47 16.14 4.10
CA VAL A 136 11.14 14.85 4.26
C VAL A 136 11.47 14.59 5.73
N GLU A 137 11.85 15.62 6.48
CA GLU A 137 12.15 15.51 7.92
C GLU A 137 10.93 15.06 8.75
N ALA A 138 9.74 15.55 8.42
CA ALA A 138 8.49 15.10 9.05
C ALA A 138 8.20 13.63 8.70
N ALA A 139 8.44 13.23 7.47
CA ALA A 139 8.32 11.85 7.03
C ALA A 139 9.31 10.93 7.73
N GLU A 140 10.57 11.36 7.90
CA GLU A 140 11.59 10.63 8.65
C GLU A 140 11.15 10.36 10.09
N LYS A 141 10.60 11.36 10.78
CA LYS A 141 10.07 11.21 12.15
C LYS A 141 8.92 10.20 12.22
N MET A 142 8.06 10.17 11.23
CA MET A 142 6.98 9.18 11.14
C MET A 142 7.54 7.76 10.98
N VAL A 143 8.53 7.59 10.11
CA VAL A 143 9.21 6.30 9.88
C VAL A 143 9.97 5.85 11.14
N GLU A 144 10.68 6.75 11.80
CA GLU A 144 11.38 6.47 13.07
C GLU A 144 10.41 6.02 14.17
N GLY A 145 9.25 6.67 14.30
CA GLY A 145 8.22 6.31 15.25
C GLY A 145 7.70 4.88 14.98
N THR A 146 7.45 4.55 13.72
CA THR A 146 7.03 3.20 13.32
C THR A 146 8.12 2.16 13.60
N ALA A 147 9.38 2.46 13.28
CA ALA A 147 10.53 1.59 13.55
C ALA A 147 10.68 1.32 15.04
N ARG A 148 10.55 2.35 15.86
CA ARG A 148 10.63 2.22 17.34
C ARG A 148 9.55 1.28 17.87
N GLN A 149 8.32 1.39 17.36
CA GLN A 149 7.22 0.51 17.74
C GLN A 149 7.38 -0.93 17.25
N MET A 150 8.21 -1.15 16.24
CA MET A 150 8.55 -2.49 15.74
C MET A 150 9.75 -3.11 16.47
N GLY A 151 10.39 -2.39 17.39
CA GLY A 151 11.61 -2.83 18.06
C GLY A 151 12.86 -2.70 17.18
N VAL A 152 12.84 -1.81 16.20
CA VAL A 152 13.98 -1.49 15.34
C VAL A 152 14.63 -0.20 15.83
N THR A 153 15.95 -0.24 16.04
CA THR A 153 16.73 0.91 16.46
C THR A 153 17.25 1.67 15.25
N VAL A 154 17.08 2.99 15.25
CA VAL A 154 17.67 3.88 14.24
C VAL A 154 19.06 4.32 14.72
N VAL A 155 20.06 4.09 13.90
CA VAL A 155 21.48 4.38 14.21
C VAL A 155 22.01 5.50 13.33
#